data_70f7d97d788bd4f46bb9885949acd356
#
_entry.id   70f7d97d788bd4f46bb9885949acd356
#
_cell.length_a   1.000
_cell.length_b   1.000
_cell.length_c   1.000
_cell.angle_alpha   90.00
_cell.angle_beta   90.00
_cell.angle_gamma   90.00
#
_symmetry.space_group_name_H-M   'P 1'
#
loop_
_entity.id
_entity.type
_entity.pdbx_description
1 polymer ?
#
loop_
_entity_poly.entity_id
_entity_poly.type
_entity_poly.pdbx_seq_one_letter_code
_entity_poly.pdbx_strand_id
1 'polypeptide(L)'
;MKRMLASAISVSFLLTACGNDSEESVNKTEESSDEKQNDSNKQQSDSDEKKSNDEESKGMETVVDGLNTPWSIEKMDNTFYLTERPGKIVKIEGNQKTDQKVNLDEKIATAAEAGLLGFVLAPDFKESNEAYAYYTYEGNEGQFNRIVKLKLDGDSWEEEEVLLDKIPSGDFHHGGRLKIGPDDKLYATTGDAANDEIAQDKDSLGGKILRLNLDGSKPKDNAFSNSYVYSYGHRNPQGLVWPSDNKLYASEHGDLANDEINDIKKGKNYGWPVIEGNEEKDGMVSPLFTSGADETWAPSGLAYHDGKIYSAALRGEAVLEFDTKNDKVKKVITDHGRIRDVMIEGETLYFISNNSDGRGNPSDNDDKLYKIPLNQLK
;
A
#
# COMPACT_ATOMS: atom_id res chain seq x y z
N MET A 1 -5.26 21.11 -60.37
CA MET A 1 -6.54 21.82 -60.62
C MET A 1 -7.66 21.16 -59.87
N LYS A 2 -8.32 21.87 -59.13
CA LYS A 2 -9.63 21.88 -58.46
C LYS A 2 -9.53 21.97 -56.94
N ARG A 3 -9.80 23.18 -56.50
CA ARG A 3 -10.16 23.64 -55.17
C ARG A 3 -11.62 23.27 -54.87
N MET A 4 -11.95 23.11 -53.61
CA MET A 4 -13.22 23.50 -52.95
C MET A 4 -13.13 23.01 -51.53
N LEU A 5 -13.26 23.74 -50.55
CA LEU A 5 -13.97 24.86 -49.96
C LEU A 5 -14.52 24.41 -48.60
N ALA A 6 -14.23 25.20 -47.64
CA ALA A 6 -14.62 25.12 -46.26
C ALA A 6 -16.13 25.21 -46.02
N SER A 7 -16.62 24.72 -44.91
CA SER A 7 -17.76 25.29 -44.19
C SER A 7 -17.62 25.10 -42.71
N ALA A 8 -17.35 26.17 -42.01
CA ALA A 8 -17.52 26.36 -40.60
C ALA A 8 -19.00 26.62 -40.29
N ILE A 9 -19.52 25.94 -39.29
CA ILE A 9 -20.80 26.28 -38.69
C ILE A 9 -20.55 26.58 -37.21
N SER A 10 -20.57 27.87 -36.90
CA SER A 10 -20.65 28.42 -35.55
C SER A 10 -22.12 28.40 -35.12
N VAL A 11 -22.42 27.84 -33.97
CA VAL A 11 -23.70 28.06 -33.30
C VAL A 11 -23.43 28.73 -31.96
N SER A 12 -23.77 30.03 -31.95
CA SER A 12 -23.87 30.84 -30.73
C SER A 12 -25.21 30.59 -30.06
N PHE A 13 -25.24 30.33 -28.77
CA PHE A 13 -26.43 30.45 -27.95
C PHE A 13 -26.25 31.57 -26.93
N LEU A 14 -27.23 32.50 -27.02
CA LEU A 14 -27.38 33.69 -26.23
C LEU A 14 -27.91 33.39 -24.83
N LEU A 15 -27.36 34.12 -23.86
CA LEU A 15 -27.86 34.34 -22.52
C LEU A 15 -29.16 35.09 -22.54
N THR A 16 -30.13 34.69 -21.72
CA THR A 16 -31.18 35.57 -21.22
C THR A 16 -31.28 35.41 -19.70
N ALA A 17 -30.92 36.47 -19.03
CA ALA A 17 -31.20 36.72 -17.62
C ALA A 17 -32.60 37.38 -17.52
N CYS A 18 -33.36 36.96 -16.49
CA CYS A 18 -34.40 37.79 -15.90
C CYS A 18 -34.47 37.45 -14.43
N GLY A 19 -34.14 38.43 -13.62
CA GLY A 19 -34.41 38.46 -12.20
C GLY A 19 -35.84 38.93 -11.93
N ASN A 20 -36.32 38.73 -10.78
CA ASN A 20 -37.05 39.76 -10.02
C ASN A 20 -37.13 39.43 -8.52
N ASP A 21 -36.99 40.52 -7.79
CA ASP A 21 -37.01 40.73 -6.35
C ASP A 21 -38.38 40.47 -5.71
N SER A 22 -38.34 40.36 -4.40
CA SER A 22 -38.98 41.15 -3.35
C SER A 22 -39.40 40.32 -2.14
N GLU A 23 -38.80 40.67 -1.04
CA GLU A 23 -39.25 41.40 0.15
C GLU A 23 -40.08 40.61 1.14
N GLU A 24 -39.51 40.49 2.34
CA GLU A 24 -39.78 41.17 3.63
C GLU A 24 -41.08 40.79 4.39
N SER A 25 -40.95 40.35 5.58
CA SER A 25 -41.42 40.99 6.86
C SER A 25 -41.45 39.93 7.97
N VAL A 26 -40.70 40.10 9.03
CA VAL A 26 -40.76 40.91 10.23
C VAL A 26 -41.92 40.56 11.21
N ASN A 27 -41.50 40.30 12.45
CA ASN A 27 -42.11 40.49 13.77
C ASN A 27 -42.95 39.32 14.32
N LYS A 28 -42.98 39.10 15.60
CA LYS A 28 -42.55 39.66 16.88
C LYS A 28 -43.07 38.73 17.98
N THR A 29 -42.24 38.57 19.01
CA THR A 29 -42.44 38.65 20.46
C THR A 29 -43.81 38.31 21.08
N GLU A 30 -43.76 37.55 22.18
CA GLU A 30 -44.13 37.87 23.58
C GLU A 30 -44.12 36.57 24.41
N GLU A 31 -43.29 36.42 25.40
CA GLU A 31 -43.29 36.77 26.83
C GLU A 31 -44.51 36.29 27.63
N SER A 32 -44.23 35.50 28.65
CA SER A 32 -44.49 35.71 30.08
C SER A 32 -44.45 34.36 30.81
N SER A 33 -43.65 34.21 31.77
CA SER A 33 -43.49 34.63 33.15
C SER A 33 -43.98 33.62 34.17
N ASP A 34 -43.03 33.30 35.07
CA ASP A 34 -43.10 33.06 36.52
C ASP A 34 -43.83 31.78 37.00
N GLU A 35 -43.30 31.02 37.90
CA GLU A 35 -42.86 31.33 39.25
C GLU A 35 -42.09 30.17 39.90
N LYS A 36 -41.30 30.58 40.87
CA LYS A 36 -40.45 29.88 41.81
C LYS A 36 -41.12 28.76 42.60
N GLN A 37 -40.35 27.74 42.96
CA GLN A 37 -40.03 27.54 44.40
C GLN A 37 -38.88 26.55 44.62
N ASN A 38 -38.03 27.00 45.47
CA ASN A 38 -36.90 26.44 46.17
C ASN A 38 -37.22 25.13 46.88
N ASP A 39 -36.30 24.13 46.84
CA ASP A 39 -35.73 23.69 48.12
C ASP A 39 -34.42 22.88 47.92
N SER A 40 -33.56 23.15 48.85
CA SER A 40 -32.22 22.68 49.06
C SER A 40 -32.13 21.15 49.33
N ASN A 41 -31.17 20.41 48.79
CA ASN A 41 -30.04 19.90 49.58
C ASN A 41 -29.17 18.85 48.84
N LYS A 42 -27.89 18.96 49.18
CA LYS A 42 -26.80 17.96 49.15
C LYS A 42 -26.07 17.68 47.87
N GLN A 43 -24.86 18.23 47.86
CA GLN A 43 -23.64 17.72 47.25
C GLN A 43 -23.52 16.20 47.38
N GLN A 44 -23.36 15.57 46.21
CA GLN A 44 -22.50 14.41 46.09
C GLN A 44 -21.81 14.52 44.74
N SER A 45 -20.51 14.76 44.80
CA SER A 45 -19.59 14.72 43.72
C SER A 45 -19.48 13.24 43.24
N ASP A 46 -20.09 12.92 42.12
CA ASP A 46 -19.69 11.76 41.34
C ASP A 46 -18.93 12.26 40.12
N SER A 47 -17.64 12.08 40.20
CA SER A 47 -16.76 12.13 39.08
C SER A 47 -17.07 10.91 38.18
N ASP A 48 -17.88 11.13 37.16
CA ASP A 48 -17.97 10.19 36.06
C ASP A 48 -16.65 10.22 35.30
N GLU A 49 -15.71 9.37 35.74
CA GLU A 49 -14.62 8.86 34.92
C GLU A 49 -15.29 8.23 33.72
N LYS A 50 -15.15 8.88 32.56
CA LYS A 50 -15.30 8.27 31.26
C LYS A 50 -14.32 7.11 31.22
N LYS A 51 -14.78 5.91 31.57
CA LYS A 51 -14.08 4.67 31.19
C LYS A 51 -14.05 4.64 29.69
N SER A 52 -12.88 4.96 29.11
CA SER A 52 -12.52 4.53 27.78
C SER A 52 -12.70 3.01 27.73
N ASN A 53 -13.53 2.55 26.84
CA ASN A 53 -13.62 1.12 26.50
C ASN A 53 -12.39 0.71 25.70
N ASP A 54 -11.23 0.70 26.34
CA ASP A 54 -10.06 -0.02 25.88
C ASP A 54 -10.19 -1.46 26.37
N GLU A 55 -11.01 -2.27 25.71
CA GLU A 55 -10.69 -3.69 25.60
C GLU A 55 -9.55 -3.80 24.57
N GLU A 56 -8.34 -3.42 24.96
CA GLU A 56 -7.13 -3.83 24.26
C GLU A 56 -7.22 -5.34 24.08
N SER A 57 -7.18 -5.81 22.82
CA SER A 57 -7.11 -7.24 22.53
C SER A 57 -5.93 -7.79 23.30
N LYS A 58 -6.15 -8.77 24.17
CA LYS A 58 -5.11 -9.35 25.01
C LYS A 58 -3.88 -9.68 24.16
N GLY A 59 -2.73 -9.05 24.45
CA GLY A 59 -1.44 -9.31 23.81
C GLY A 59 -1.06 -8.39 22.65
N MET A 60 -1.92 -7.48 22.19
CA MET A 60 -1.56 -6.44 21.22
C MET A 60 -0.77 -5.32 21.94
N GLU A 61 0.34 -4.90 21.33
CA GLU A 61 1.16 -3.79 21.84
C GLU A 61 1.48 -2.82 20.71
N THR A 62 1.40 -1.52 20.98
CA THR A 62 1.95 -0.47 20.11
C THR A 62 3.45 -0.39 20.30
N VAL A 63 4.23 -0.58 19.23
CA VAL A 63 5.69 -0.44 19.24
C VAL A 63 6.07 1.02 19.13
N VAL A 64 5.44 1.75 18.19
CA VAL A 64 5.63 3.18 17.97
C VAL A 64 4.38 3.77 17.32
N ASP A 65 4.14 5.04 17.54
CA ASP A 65 3.05 5.83 16.96
C ASP A 65 3.55 7.08 16.22
N GLY A 66 2.61 7.83 15.63
CA GLY A 66 2.90 9.07 14.92
C GLY A 66 3.76 8.86 13.67
N LEU A 67 3.52 7.79 12.91
CA LEU A 67 4.11 7.56 11.59
C LEU A 67 3.31 8.35 10.54
N ASN A 68 3.95 8.71 9.44
CA ASN A 68 3.33 9.47 8.36
C ASN A 68 3.24 8.62 7.09
N THR A 69 2.06 8.06 6.84
CA THR A 69 1.83 7.19 5.66
C THR A 69 2.92 6.13 5.47
N PRO A 70 3.18 5.27 6.49
CA PRO A 70 4.22 4.26 6.39
C PRO A 70 3.86 3.23 5.31
N TRP A 71 4.89 2.66 4.63
CA TRP A 71 4.63 1.79 3.49
C TRP A 71 5.22 0.39 3.61
N SER A 72 6.47 0.24 4.04
CA SER A 72 7.09 -1.08 4.24
C SER A 72 7.77 -1.20 5.59
N ILE A 73 7.83 -2.44 6.09
CA ILE A 73 8.51 -2.82 7.33
C ILE A 73 9.71 -3.69 6.97
N GLU A 74 10.90 -3.28 7.40
CA GLU A 74 12.10 -4.11 7.43
C GLU A 74 12.68 -4.14 8.85
N LYS A 75 13.37 -5.23 9.20
CA LYS A 75 13.92 -5.42 10.54
C LYS A 75 15.28 -6.09 10.47
N MET A 76 16.23 -5.54 11.24
CA MET A 76 17.53 -6.16 11.49
C MET A 76 17.77 -6.22 12.99
N ASP A 77 17.90 -7.42 13.53
CA ASP A 77 18.00 -7.66 14.97
C ASP A 77 16.81 -7.02 15.72
N ASN A 78 17.04 -6.02 16.57
CA ASN A 78 15.99 -5.30 17.32
C ASN A 78 15.66 -3.93 16.74
N THR A 79 16.14 -3.63 15.54
CA THR A 79 15.94 -2.35 14.86
C THR A 79 14.98 -2.52 13.70
N PHE A 80 13.93 -1.68 13.64
CA PHE A 80 13.04 -1.58 12.49
C PHE A 80 13.44 -0.41 11.62
N TYR A 81 13.20 -0.56 10.33
CA TYR A 81 13.30 0.48 9.31
C TYR A 81 11.98 0.51 8.54
N LEU A 82 11.28 1.63 8.61
CA LEU A 82 10.01 1.83 7.93
C LEU A 82 10.15 2.94 6.90
N THR A 83 9.73 2.70 5.66
CA THR A 83 9.58 3.80 4.71
C THR A 83 8.30 4.58 5.02
N GLU A 84 8.39 5.89 4.86
CA GLU A 84 7.23 6.78 4.79
C GLU A 84 7.14 7.39 3.40
N ARG A 85 5.95 7.36 2.80
CA ARG A 85 5.70 7.80 1.43
C ARG A 85 6.24 9.21 1.10
N PRO A 86 6.22 10.20 2.02
CA PRO A 86 6.80 11.51 1.74
C PRO A 86 8.31 11.53 1.48
N GLY A 87 9.04 10.43 1.70
CA GLY A 87 10.46 10.30 1.32
C GLY A 87 11.43 10.30 2.50
N LYS A 88 11.09 9.64 3.59
CA LYS A 88 12.03 9.36 4.68
C LYS A 88 11.96 7.90 5.12
N ILE A 89 12.97 7.46 5.85
CA ILE A 89 12.98 6.17 6.54
C ILE A 89 12.96 6.45 8.04
N VAL A 90 12.09 5.76 8.75
CA VAL A 90 12.00 5.83 10.21
C VAL A 90 12.72 4.64 10.79
N LYS A 91 13.78 4.90 11.56
CA LYS A 91 14.50 3.91 12.36
C LYS A 91 13.87 3.82 13.74
N ILE A 92 13.59 2.60 14.22
CA ILE A 92 12.98 2.37 15.53
C ILE A 92 13.85 1.39 16.31
N GLU A 93 14.34 1.81 17.47
CA GLU A 93 15.14 1.00 18.41
C GLU A 93 14.44 1.01 19.78
N GLY A 94 13.87 -0.13 20.18
CA GLY A 94 12.96 -0.16 21.32
C GLY A 94 11.75 0.72 21.09
N ASN A 95 11.56 1.76 21.95
CA ASN A 95 10.49 2.75 21.82
C ASN A 95 10.98 4.08 21.22
N GLN A 96 12.23 4.14 20.78
CA GLN A 96 12.83 5.35 20.24
C GLN A 96 12.67 5.39 18.72
N LYS A 97 12.09 6.48 18.21
CA LYS A 97 11.89 6.76 16.80
C LYS A 97 12.89 7.83 16.34
N THR A 98 13.60 7.57 15.26
CA THR A 98 14.54 8.51 14.62
C THR A 98 14.19 8.61 13.14
N ASP A 99 13.93 9.82 12.69
CA ASP A 99 13.69 10.10 11.27
C ASP A 99 15.05 10.17 10.56
N GLN A 100 15.27 9.30 9.57
CA GLN A 100 16.45 9.27 8.72
C GLN A 100 16.09 9.90 7.37
N LYS A 101 16.87 10.89 6.96
CA LYS A 101 16.72 11.53 5.66
C LYS A 101 17.13 10.57 4.55
N VAL A 102 16.41 10.59 3.43
CA VAL A 102 16.78 9.88 2.20
C VAL A 102 17.14 10.92 1.14
N ASN A 103 18.41 10.93 0.72
CA ASN A 103 18.93 11.81 -0.32
C ASN A 103 18.86 11.06 -1.66
N LEU A 104 17.88 11.41 -2.45
CA LEU A 104 17.62 10.82 -3.77
C LEU A 104 18.14 11.76 -4.86
N ASP A 105 18.59 11.20 -5.97
CA ASP A 105 19.09 11.95 -7.13
C ASP A 105 17.95 12.65 -7.88
N GLU A 106 16.77 12.04 -7.91
CA GLU A 106 15.58 12.62 -8.55
C GLU A 106 14.58 13.10 -7.49
N LYS A 107 13.81 14.13 -7.86
CA LYS A 107 12.77 14.65 -7.00
C LYS A 107 11.65 13.64 -6.83
N ILE A 108 11.43 13.18 -5.58
CA ILE A 108 10.36 12.28 -5.26
C ILE A 108 8.98 12.87 -5.62
N ALA A 109 8.15 12.11 -6.29
CA ALA A 109 6.74 12.41 -6.50
C ALA A 109 5.94 11.89 -5.31
N THR A 110 4.99 12.67 -4.81
CA THR A 110 4.18 12.31 -3.64
C THR A 110 2.67 12.44 -3.87
N ALA A 111 2.26 12.72 -5.12
CA ALA A 111 0.85 12.83 -5.48
C ALA A 111 0.17 11.46 -5.48
N ALA A 112 -1.09 11.42 -5.13
CA ALA A 112 -1.94 10.24 -5.12
C ALA A 112 -1.28 9.04 -4.36
N GLU A 113 -0.85 7.98 -5.06
CA GLU A 113 -0.20 6.81 -4.46
C GLU A 113 1.34 6.84 -4.53
N ALA A 114 1.90 7.83 -5.19
CA ALA A 114 3.34 8.00 -5.38
C ALA A 114 4.09 8.23 -4.05
N GLY A 115 5.40 7.97 -4.05
CA GLY A 115 6.25 8.20 -2.89
C GLY A 115 7.44 7.25 -2.80
N LEU A 116 8.07 7.21 -1.62
CA LEU A 116 9.01 6.18 -1.21
C LEU A 116 8.19 4.96 -0.75
N LEU A 117 8.26 3.87 -1.49
CA LEU A 117 7.40 2.70 -1.31
C LEU A 117 8.18 1.53 -0.70
N GLY A 118 8.60 0.58 -1.53
CA GLY A 118 9.31 -0.61 -1.10
C GLY A 118 10.73 -0.32 -0.61
N PHE A 119 11.13 -1.08 0.38
CA PHE A 119 12.45 -1.04 0.95
C PHE A 119 12.83 -2.44 1.42
N VAL A 120 14.06 -2.85 1.19
CA VAL A 120 14.60 -4.11 1.69
C VAL A 120 16.08 -3.96 1.98
N LEU A 121 16.53 -4.41 3.15
CA LEU A 121 17.94 -4.40 3.54
C LEU A 121 18.72 -5.40 2.69
N ALA A 122 19.97 -5.06 2.33
CA ALA A 122 20.86 -5.99 1.65
C ALA A 122 21.16 -7.21 2.55
N PRO A 123 21.42 -8.41 1.98
CA PRO A 123 21.72 -9.60 2.79
C PRO A 123 22.92 -9.42 3.72
N ASP A 124 23.86 -8.60 3.35
CA ASP A 124 25.07 -8.25 4.08
C ASP A 124 25.02 -6.84 4.72
N PHE A 125 23.80 -6.34 5.01
CA PHE A 125 23.57 -4.98 5.51
C PHE A 125 24.45 -4.60 6.72
N LYS A 126 24.72 -5.54 7.62
CA LYS A 126 25.59 -5.31 8.80
C LYS A 126 27.01 -4.88 8.44
N GLU A 127 27.50 -5.35 7.30
CA GLU A 127 28.83 -5.06 6.78
C GLU A 127 28.80 -3.93 5.74
N SER A 128 27.81 -3.99 4.84
CA SER A 128 27.71 -3.06 3.71
C SER A 128 27.00 -1.76 4.05
N ASN A 129 26.07 -1.75 5.00
CA ASN A 129 25.10 -0.67 5.22
C ASN A 129 24.24 -0.37 3.98
N GLU A 130 24.06 -1.33 3.08
CA GLU A 130 23.31 -1.16 1.83
C GLU A 130 21.86 -1.64 1.97
N ALA A 131 20.96 -1.01 1.21
CA ALA A 131 19.57 -1.40 1.08
C ALA A 131 19.08 -1.10 -0.34
N TYR A 132 17.92 -1.63 -0.69
CA TYR A 132 17.25 -1.38 -1.96
C TYR A 132 15.96 -0.63 -1.70
N ALA A 133 15.67 0.38 -2.52
CA ALA A 133 14.44 1.16 -2.42
C ALA A 133 13.74 1.28 -3.76
N TYR A 134 12.41 1.32 -3.70
CA TYR A 134 11.53 1.61 -4.82
C TYR A 134 10.84 2.94 -4.55
N TYR A 135 10.97 3.91 -5.47
CA TYR A 135 10.29 5.18 -5.32
C TYR A 135 9.80 5.74 -6.65
N THR A 136 8.81 6.63 -6.54
CA THR A 136 8.28 7.38 -7.68
C THR A 136 8.96 8.75 -7.76
N TYR A 137 9.31 9.19 -8.96
CA TYR A 137 9.96 10.48 -9.17
C TYR A 137 9.33 11.28 -10.31
N GLU A 138 9.54 12.60 -10.27
CA GLU A 138 9.14 13.53 -11.32
C GLU A 138 10.30 13.72 -12.30
N GLY A 139 10.24 13.05 -13.46
CA GLY A 139 11.22 13.22 -14.52
C GLY A 139 10.80 14.27 -15.56
N ASN A 140 11.73 14.66 -16.43
CA ASN A 140 11.45 15.63 -17.51
C ASN A 140 10.40 15.15 -18.53
N GLU A 141 10.21 13.83 -18.66
CA GLU A 141 9.29 13.19 -19.62
C GLU A 141 7.98 12.72 -18.96
N GLY A 142 7.80 13.02 -17.66
CA GLY A 142 6.66 12.56 -16.86
C GLY A 142 7.09 11.88 -15.58
N GLN A 143 6.14 11.25 -14.92
CA GLN A 143 6.36 10.52 -13.69
C GLN A 143 6.77 9.08 -13.99
N PHE A 144 7.76 8.58 -13.28
CA PHE A 144 8.25 7.21 -13.38
C PHE A 144 8.53 6.63 -12.00
N ASN A 145 8.61 5.31 -11.93
CA ASN A 145 9.15 4.62 -10.78
C ASN A 145 10.57 4.12 -11.09
N ARG A 146 11.38 3.94 -10.04
CA ARG A 146 12.72 3.33 -10.16
C ARG A 146 13.08 2.50 -8.94
N ILE A 147 14.07 1.62 -9.14
CA ILE A 147 14.70 0.84 -8.09
C ILE A 147 16.14 1.30 -7.97
N VAL A 148 16.55 1.61 -6.74
CA VAL A 148 17.89 2.11 -6.43
C VAL A 148 18.52 1.33 -5.30
N LYS A 149 19.85 1.38 -5.24
CA LYS A 149 20.64 1.00 -4.08
C LYS A 149 20.87 2.25 -3.22
N LEU A 150 20.58 2.12 -1.94
CA LEU A 150 20.85 3.14 -0.93
C LEU A 150 21.97 2.69 0.00
N LYS A 151 22.74 3.64 0.50
CA LYS A 151 23.76 3.46 1.52
C LYS A 151 23.46 4.28 2.75
N LEU A 152 23.46 3.63 3.90
CA LEU A 152 23.36 4.32 5.18
C LEU A 152 24.70 4.93 5.55
N ASP A 153 24.76 6.27 5.67
CA ASP A 153 25.89 7.04 6.18
C ASP A 153 25.45 7.90 7.37
N GLY A 154 25.86 7.49 8.57
CA GLY A 154 25.37 8.08 9.81
C GLY A 154 23.86 7.88 9.97
N ASP A 155 23.10 8.97 9.98
CA ASP A 155 21.63 8.98 10.10
C ASP A 155 20.93 9.36 8.80
N SER A 156 21.61 9.26 7.65
CA SER A 156 21.02 9.51 6.33
C SER A 156 21.27 8.35 5.35
N TRP A 157 20.37 8.21 4.40
CA TRP A 157 20.47 7.27 3.29
C TRP A 157 20.80 8.04 2.03
N GLU A 158 21.84 7.60 1.34
CA GLU A 158 22.33 8.20 0.09
C GLU A 158 22.03 7.27 -1.08
N GLU A 159 21.46 7.79 -2.18
CA GLU A 159 21.32 7.02 -3.42
C GLU A 159 22.71 6.81 -4.03
N GLU A 160 23.14 5.54 -4.16
CA GLU A 160 24.45 5.19 -4.73
C GLU A 160 24.37 4.73 -6.18
N GLU A 161 23.32 4.01 -6.53
CA GLU A 161 23.21 3.35 -7.84
C GLU A 161 21.75 3.17 -8.26
N VAL A 162 21.46 3.48 -9.51
CA VAL A 162 20.16 3.16 -10.15
C VAL A 162 20.23 1.75 -10.73
N LEU A 163 19.44 0.84 -10.18
CA LEU A 163 19.38 -0.56 -10.64
C LEU A 163 18.39 -0.77 -11.79
N LEU A 164 17.26 -0.08 -11.75
CA LEU A 164 16.24 -0.12 -12.79
C LEU A 164 15.49 1.21 -12.83
N ASP A 165 15.42 1.81 -14.00
CA ASP A 165 14.82 3.12 -14.21
C ASP A 165 13.63 3.08 -15.17
N LYS A 166 12.86 4.17 -15.19
CA LYS A 166 11.74 4.40 -16.11
C LYS A 166 10.69 3.27 -16.08
N ILE A 167 10.43 2.71 -14.90
CA ILE A 167 9.29 1.83 -14.73
C ILE A 167 8.03 2.68 -14.89
N PRO A 168 7.04 2.27 -15.71
CA PRO A 168 5.82 3.02 -15.92
C PRO A 168 5.14 3.46 -14.62
N SER A 169 4.63 4.68 -14.59
CA SER A 169 3.96 5.29 -13.45
C SER A 169 2.76 6.12 -13.92
N GLY A 170 1.78 6.26 -13.06
CA GLY A 170 0.58 7.08 -13.22
C GLY A 170 0.17 7.67 -11.88
N ASP A 171 -1.09 8.11 -11.74
CA ASP A 171 -1.63 8.55 -10.45
C ASP A 171 -1.80 7.37 -9.48
N PHE A 172 -2.01 6.17 -10.01
CA PHE A 172 -2.31 4.95 -9.25
C PHE A 172 -1.54 3.75 -9.79
N HIS A 173 -1.58 2.65 -9.05
CA HIS A 173 -1.05 1.34 -9.45
C HIS A 173 0.45 1.34 -9.66
N HIS A 174 1.20 1.71 -8.63
CA HIS A 174 2.66 1.69 -8.68
C HIS A 174 3.27 0.31 -8.40
N GLY A 175 2.50 -0.63 -7.81
CA GLY A 175 3.06 -1.83 -7.23
C GLY A 175 3.96 -1.47 -6.03
N GLY A 176 5.27 -1.57 -6.23
CA GLY A 176 6.28 -0.97 -5.35
C GLY A 176 6.86 -1.91 -4.29
N ARG A 177 6.40 -3.16 -4.12
CA ARG A 177 6.96 -4.08 -3.13
C ARG A 177 8.31 -4.59 -3.60
N LEU A 178 9.31 -4.51 -2.72
CA LEU A 178 10.62 -5.14 -2.89
C LEU A 178 10.80 -6.27 -1.89
N LYS A 179 11.35 -7.39 -2.34
CA LYS A 179 11.80 -8.50 -1.48
C LYS A 179 12.97 -9.23 -2.12
N ILE A 180 13.88 -9.75 -1.30
CA ILE A 180 14.94 -10.65 -1.76
C ILE A 180 14.43 -12.07 -1.63
N GLY A 181 14.43 -12.80 -2.76
CA GLY A 181 13.99 -14.19 -2.81
C GLY A 181 15.04 -15.17 -2.26
N PRO A 182 14.65 -16.44 -2.05
CA PRO A 182 15.56 -17.49 -1.57
C PRO A 182 16.66 -17.86 -2.55
N ASP A 183 16.62 -17.30 -3.75
CA ASP A 183 17.61 -17.45 -4.83
C ASP A 183 18.57 -16.25 -4.94
N ASP A 184 18.63 -15.42 -3.90
CA ASP A 184 19.45 -14.20 -3.81
C ASP A 184 19.21 -13.23 -4.96
N LYS A 185 17.95 -13.09 -5.40
CA LYS A 185 17.53 -12.11 -6.39
C LYS A 185 16.57 -11.10 -5.77
N LEU A 186 16.64 -9.89 -6.29
CA LEU A 186 15.69 -8.83 -5.96
C LEU A 186 14.42 -9.01 -6.80
N TYR A 187 13.29 -9.13 -6.14
CA TYR A 187 11.98 -9.13 -6.77
C TYR A 187 11.28 -7.81 -6.50
N ALA A 188 10.62 -7.29 -7.54
CA ALA A 188 9.85 -6.07 -7.46
C ALA A 188 8.47 -6.24 -8.09
N THR A 189 7.44 -5.75 -7.43
CA THR A 189 6.12 -5.64 -8.03
C THR A 189 5.97 -4.30 -8.72
N THR A 190 5.34 -4.29 -9.90
CA THR A 190 5.01 -3.06 -10.65
C THR A 190 3.56 -3.10 -11.08
N GLY A 191 2.84 -2.01 -10.88
CA GLY A 191 1.47 -1.87 -11.35
C GLY A 191 1.41 -1.50 -12.84
N ASP A 192 0.20 -1.52 -13.38
CA ASP A 192 -0.09 -1.15 -14.77
C ASP A 192 -0.10 0.37 -15.01
N ALA A 193 0.18 1.18 -13.98
CA ALA A 193 0.18 2.65 -14.05
C ALA A 193 -1.17 3.25 -14.52
N ALA A 194 -2.28 2.56 -14.26
CA ALA A 194 -3.62 2.86 -14.77
C ALA A 194 -3.71 2.83 -16.31
N ASN A 195 -2.85 2.05 -16.96
CA ASN A 195 -2.87 1.71 -18.38
C ASN A 195 -2.85 0.19 -18.50
N ASP A 196 -4.01 -0.42 -18.52
CA ASP A 196 -4.21 -1.87 -18.44
C ASP A 196 -3.59 -2.64 -19.61
N GLU A 197 -3.47 -2.02 -20.79
CA GLU A 197 -2.87 -2.65 -21.99
C GLU A 197 -1.42 -3.10 -21.75
N ILE A 198 -0.64 -2.33 -20.95
CA ILE A 198 0.77 -2.66 -20.73
C ILE A 198 0.98 -3.92 -19.88
N ALA A 199 -0.03 -4.36 -19.13
CA ALA A 199 0.07 -5.57 -18.32
C ALA A 199 0.33 -6.82 -19.16
N GLN A 200 -0.23 -6.90 -20.38
CA GLN A 200 -0.04 -8.00 -21.32
C GLN A 200 1.20 -7.84 -22.21
N ASP A 201 1.75 -6.63 -22.34
CA ASP A 201 2.97 -6.37 -23.09
C ASP A 201 4.21 -6.83 -22.29
N LYS A 202 4.92 -7.85 -22.78
CA LYS A 202 6.12 -8.42 -22.15
C LYS A 202 7.37 -7.55 -22.29
N ASP A 203 7.34 -6.54 -23.13
CA ASP A 203 8.42 -5.57 -23.28
C ASP A 203 8.24 -4.37 -22.32
N SER A 204 7.04 -4.18 -21.78
CA SER A 204 6.76 -3.21 -20.70
C SER A 204 7.21 -3.71 -19.34
N LEU A 205 7.67 -2.79 -18.47
CA LEU A 205 7.99 -3.06 -17.06
C LEU A 205 6.76 -2.87 -16.13
N GLY A 206 5.64 -2.34 -16.63
CA GLY A 206 4.42 -2.15 -15.85
C GLY A 206 3.50 -3.38 -15.87
N GLY A 207 2.75 -3.61 -14.78
CA GLY A 207 1.86 -4.76 -14.64
C GLY A 207 2.62 -6.09 -14.55
N LYS A 208 3.70 -6.13 -13.74
CA LYS A 208 4.67 -7.25 -13.70
C LYS A 208 5.08 -7.57 -12.26
N ILE A 209 5.57 -8.80 -12.10
CA ILE A 209 6.58 -9.08 -11.09
C ILE A 209 7.92 -9.15 -11.81
N LEU A 210 8.85 -8.31 -11.41
CA LEU A 210 10.20 -8.23 -11.96
C LEU A 210 11.18 -9.01 -11.08
N ARG A 211 12.28 -9.51 -11.67
CA ARG A 211 13.37 -10.20 -10.98
C ARG A 211 14.70 -9.75 -11.52
N LEU A 212 15.56 -9.25 -10.62
CA LEU A 212 16.86 -8.66 -10.90
C LEU A 212 17.95 -9.37 -10.10
N ASN A 213 19.20 -9.37 -10.59
CA ASN A 213 20.35 -9.56 -9.71
C ASN A 213 20.50 -8.35 -8.77
N LEU A 214 21.18 -8.53 -7.63
CA LEU A 214 21.39 -7.45 -6.66
C LEU A 214 22.25 -6.29 -7.18
N ASP A 215 22.97 -6.50 -8.29
CA ASP A 215 23.70 -5.49 -9.06
C ASP A 215 22.87 -4.83 -10.17
N GLY A 216 21.56 -5.03 -10.19
CA GLY A 216 20.66 -4.47 -11.21
C GLY A 216 20.70 -5.20 -12.56
N SER A 217 21.61 -6.14 -12.80
CA SER A 217 21.68 -6.87 -14.06
C SER A 217 20.53 -7.89 -14.21
N LYS A 218 20.23 -8.25 -15.46
CA LYS A 218 19.17 -9.22 -15.76
C LYS A 218 19.63 -10.65 -15.48
N PRO A 219 18.92 -11.43 -14.65
CA PRO A 219 19.23 -12.84 -14.44
C PRO A 219 19.11 -13.64 -15.76
N LYS A 220 20.12 -14.45 -16.06
CA LYS A 220 20.16 -15.27 -17.30
C LYS A 220 19.08 -16.33 -17.34
N ASP A 221 18.58 -16.72 -16.19
CA ASP A 221 17.56 -17.75 -16.00
C ASP A 221 16.15 -17.16 -15.82
N ASN A 222 15.89 -15.89 -16.14
CA ASN A 222 14.55 -15.35 -16.20
C ASN A 222 13.72 -16.05 -17.29
N ALA A 223 12.40 -15.97 -17.21
CA ALA A 223 11.50 -16.66 -18.13
C ALA A 223 11.66 -16.21 -19.59
N PHE A 224 11.95 -14.92 -19.78
CA PHE A 224 12.11 -14.29 -21.08
C PHE A 224 13.56 -13.85 -21.24
N SER A 225 14.16 -14.18 -22.39
CA SER A 225 15.57 -13.88 -22.67
C SER A 225 15.82 -12.37 -22.58
N ASN A 226 16.87 -11.99 -21.85
CA ASN A 226 17.27 -10.60 -21.66
C ASN A 226 16.16 -9.68 -21.12
N SER A 227 15.31 -10.20 -20.23
CA SER A 227 14.18 -9.48 -19.63
C SER A 227 14.26 -9.52 -18.10
N TYR A 228 13.73 -8.49 -17.44
CA TYR A 228 13.50 -8.48 -16.00
C TYR A 228 12.19 -9.18 -15.61
N VAL A 229 11.29 -9.43 -16.56
CA VAL A 229 9.95 -9.97 -16.30
C VAL A 229 10.03 -11.40 -15.79
N TYR A 230 9.51 -11.60 -14.56
CA TYR A 230 9.31 -12.90 -13.95
C TYR A 230 7.92 -13.47 -14.24
N SER A 231 6.87 -12.64 -14.05
CA SER A 231 5.49 -12.91 -14.44
C SER A 231 4.83 -11.62 -14.97
N TYR A 232 3.69 -11.74 -15.66
CA TYR A 232 3.02 -10.63 -16.31
C TYR A 232 1.49 -10.78 -16.27
N GLY A 233 0.77 -9.76 -16.73
CA GLY A 233 -0.68 -9.73 -16.66
C GLY A 233 -1.18 -9.40 -15.25
N HIS A 234 -0.49 -8.49 -14.58
CA HIS A 234 -0.83 -7.99 -13.25
C HIS A 234 -1.39 -6.57 -13.33
N ARG A 235 -2.34 -6.25 -12.45
CA ARG A 235 -2.90 -4.91 -12.32
C ARG A 235 -2.09 -4.06 -11.33
N ASN A 236 -2.12 -4.41 -10.05
CA ASN A 236 -1.42 -3.67 -9.00
C ASN A 236 -0.99 -4.60 -7.85
N PRO A 237 0.01 -5.45 -8.05
CA PRO A 237 0.51 -6.32 -7.01
C PRO A 237 1.31 -5.53 -5.96
N GLN A 238 1.05 -5.77 -4.65
CA GLN A 238 1.68 -5.00 -3.56
C GLN A 238 2.30 -5.85 -2.45
N GLY A 239 2.18 -7.16 -2.50
CA GLY A 239 2.79 -8.07 -1.53
C GLY A 239 3.53 -9.21 -2.20
N LEU A 240 4.62 -9.66 -1.58
CA LEU A 240 5.41 -10.83 -1.97
C LEU A 240 5.81 -11.61 -0.73
N VAL A 241 5.67 -12.94 -0.77
CA VAL A 241 6.15 -13.81 0.29
C VAL A 241 6.52 -15.19 -0.22
N TRP A 242 7.57 -15.77 0.34
CA TRP A 242 8.00 -17.16 0.11
C TRP A 242 7.77 -17.99 1.36
N PRO A 243 6.97 -19.07 1.29
CA PRO A 243 7.03 -20.12 2.27
C PRO A 243 8.31 -20.97 2.10
N SER A 244 8.54 -21.88 3.05
CA SER A 244 9.74 -22.73 3.06
C SER A 244 9.90 -23.70 1.87
N ASP A 245 8.83 -23.90 1.08
CA ASP A 245 8.82 -24.74 -0.13
C ASP A 245 9.20 -23.98 -1.42
N ASN A 246 9.70 -22.74 -1.28
CA ASN A 246 10.13 -21.86 -2.36
C ASN A 246 9.02 -21.47 -3.37
N LYS A 247 7.75 -21.68 -3.04
CA LYS A 247 6.67 -21.05 -3.79
C LYS A 247 6.70 -19.54 -3.55
N LEU A 248 6.28 -18.78 -4.53
CA LEU A 248 6.10 -17.34 -4.40
C LEU A 248 4.62 -17.01 -4.40
N TYR A 249 4.16 -16.33 -3.38
CA TYR A 249 2.82 -15.76 -3.35
C TYR A 249 2.88 -14.24 -3.50
N ALA A 250 1.89 -13.68 -4.20
CA ALA A 250 1.68 -12.25 -4.32
C ALA A 250 0.24 -11.88 -3.97
N SER A 251 0.05 -10.70 -3.38
CA SER A 251 -1.24 -10.05 -3.26
C SER A 251 -1.42 -9.05 -4.37
N GLU A 252 -2.66 -8.89 -4.84
CA GLU A 252 -2.97 -8.01 -5.96
C GLU A 252 -4.34 -7.35 -5.81
N HIS A 253 -4.41 -6.05 -6.11
CA HIS A 253 -5.68 -5.32 -6.16
C HIS A 253 -6.42 -5.59 -7.47
N GLY A 254 -7.68 -6.02 -7.39
CA GLY A 254 -8.60 -6.04 -8.52
C GLY A 254 -9.11 -4.64 -8.89
N ASP A 255 -10.01 -4.53 -9.85
CA ASP A 255 -10.49 -3.21 -10.30
C ASP A 255 -11.42 -2.54 -9.26
N LEU A 256 -12.62 -3.02 -9.10
CA LEU A 256 -13.56 -2.56 -8.06
C LEU A 256 -13.61 -3.52 -6.87
N ALA A 257 -13.40 -4.78 -7.16
CA ALA A 257 -13.39 -5.95 -6.29
C ALA A 257 -12.46 -6.99 -6.90
N ASN A 258 -12.69 -8.30 -6.66
CA ASN A 258 -11.85 -9.37 -7.22
C ASN A 258 -10.36 -9.26 -6.85
N ASP A 259 -10.07 -8.74 -5.67
CA ASP A 259 -8.72 -8.75 -5.14
C ASP A 259 -8.20 -10.20 -5.03
N GLU A 260 -6.90 -10.40 -5.17
CA GLU A 260 -6.32 -11.71 -5.40
C GLU A 260 -5.13 -12.01 -4.47
N ILE A 261 -5.00 -13.29 -4.12
CA ILE A 261 -3.74 -13.91 -3.68
C ILE A 261 -3.34 -14.93 -4.74
N ASN A 262 -2.19 -14.72 -5.34
CA ASN A 262 -1.69 -15.47 -6.48
C ASN A 262 -0.53 -16.41 -6.11
N ASP A 263 -0.52 -17.66 -6.59
CA ASP A 263 0.64 -18.58 -6.59
C ASP A 263 1.49 -18.26 -7.84
N ILE A 264 2.55 -17.49 -7.65
CA ILE A 264 3.34 -16.90 -8.74
C ILE A 264 4.34 -17.91 -9.31
N LYS A 265 4.28 -18.11 -10.61
CA LYS A 265 5.17 -19.00 -11.37
C LYS A 265 5.88 -18.24 -12.48
N LYS A 266 7.15 -18.56 -12.64
CA LYS A 266 8.01 -17.96 -13.67
C LYS A 266 7.41 -18.08 -15.06
N GLY A 267 7.28 -16.97 -15.78
CA GLY A 267 6.82 -16.89 -17.17
C GLY A 267 5.30 -16.97 -17.35
N LYS A 268 4.52 -17.03 -16.28
CA LYS A 268 3.06 -17.14 -16.37
C LYS A 268 2.38 -15.80 -16.51
N ASN A 269 1.20 -15.84 -17.14
CA ASN A 269 0.26 -14.74 -17.33
C ASN A 269 -0.85 -14.83 -16.29
N TYR A 270 -1.07 -13.77 -15.50
CA TYR A 270 -2.08 -13.70 -14.44
C TYR A 270 -3.37 -13.01 -14.88
N GLY A 271 -3.47 -12.70 -16.16
CA GLY A 271 -4.73 -12.47 -16.85
C GLY A 271 -5.16 -11.04 -17.01
N TRP A 272 -4.79 -10.12 -16.12
CA TRP A 272 -5.21 -8.72 -16.21
C TRP A 272 -4.80 -8.06 -17.54
N PRO A 273 -5.66 -7.29 -18.24
CA PRO A 273 -7.09 -7.02 -17.96
C PRO A 273 -8.05 -8.01 -18.66
N VAL A 274 -7.57 -9.12 -19.16
CA VAL A 274 -8.34 -10.06 -20.02
C VAL A 274 -9.24 -10.97 -19.22
N ILE A 275 -8.82 -11.35 -18.00
CA ILE A 275 -9.59 -12.06 -16.98
C ILE A 275 -9.32 -11.44 -15.61
N GLU A 276 -10.26 -11.57 -14.70
CA GLU A 276 -10.23 -11.07 -13.33
C GLU A 276 -10.93 -12.05 -12.38
N GLY A 277 -10.40 -12.18 -11.14
CA GLY A 277 -11.01 -13.04 -10.13
C GLY A 277 -11.14 -14.49 -10.57
N ASN A 278 -12.37 -15.03 -10.54
CA ASN A 278 -12.64 -16.42 -10.87
C ASN A 278 -12.80 -16.71 -12.38
N GLU A 279 -12.56 -15.74 -13.24
CA GLU A 279 -12.60 -15.97 -14.68
C GLU A 279 -11.46 -16.89 -15.14
N GLU A 280 -11.72 -17.67 -16.17
CA GLU A 280 -10.75 -18.61 -16.73
C GLU A 280 -10.51 -18.35 -18.21
N LYS A 281 -9.25 -18.43 -18.65
CA LYS A 281 -8.86 -18.38 -20.04
C LYS A 281 -7.61 -19.20 -20.29
N ASP A 282 -7.56 -19.89 -21.40
CA ASP A 282 -6.42 -20.72 -21.80
C ASP A 282 -5.11 -19.90 -21.79
N GLY A 283 -4.09 -20.41 -21.10
CA GLY A 283 -2.78 -19.78 -20.99
C GLY A 283 -2.65 -18.72 -19.91
N MET A 284 -3.71 -18.43 -19.18
CA MET A 284 -3.75 -17.55 -18.02
C MET A 284 -3.94 -18.35 -16.72
N VAL A 285 -3.48 -17.81 -15.61
CA VAL A 285 -3.51 -18.44 -14.29
C VAL A 285 -4.55 -17.73 -13.44
N SER A 286 -5.53 -18.46 -12.94
CA SER A 286 -6.51 -17.95 -11.98
C SER A 286 -5.87 -17.82 -10.58
N PRO A 287 -6.35 -16.90 -9.73
CA PRO A 287 -5.82 -16.70 -8.39
C PRO A 287 -6.02 -17.92 -7.48
N LEU A 288 -5.18 -18.02 -6.44
CA LEU A 288 -5.35 -19.02 -5.36
C LEU A 288 -6.55 -18.66 -4.48
N PHE A 289 -6.72 -17.36 -4.17
CA PHE A 289 -7.87 -16.81 -3.47
C PHE A 289 -8.30 -15.51 -4.15
N THR A 290 -9.61 -15.26 -4.16
CA THR A 290 -10.16 -13.97 -4.60
C THR A 290 -11.21 -13.47 -3.61
N SER A 291 -11.33 -12.14 -3.51
CA SER A 291 -12.39 -11.51 -2.71
C SER A 291 -13.77 -11.70 -3.35
N GLY A 292 -13.82 -12.09 -4.63
CA GLY A 292 -15.06 -12.13 -5.41
C GLY A 292 -15.55 -10.75 -5.82
N ALA A 293 -16.69 -10.72 -6.50
CA ALA A 293 -17.20 -9.50 -7.13
C ALA A 293 -17.87 -8.51 -6.14
N ASP A 294 -18.22 -8.96 -4.95
CA ASP A 294 -19.02 -8.19 -3.98
C ASP A 294 -18.20 -7.60 -2.83
N GLU A 295 -16.94 -8.01 -2.66
CA GLU A 295 -16.06 -7.59 -1.57
C GLU A 295 -14.72 -7.07 -2.11
N THR A 296 -14.10 -6.16 -1.37
CA THR A 296 -12.73 -5.71 -1.64
C THR A 296 -11.92 -5.70 -0.37
N TRP A 297 -10.69 -6.23 -0.47
CA TRP A 297 -9.69 -6.23 0.59
C TRP A 297 -8.67 -5.12 0.39
N ALA A 298 -8.35 -4.78 -0.86
CA ALA A 298 -7.17 -4.01 -1.27
C ALA A 298 -5.91 -4.55 -0.56
N PRO A 299 -5.50 -5.80 -0.86
CA PRO A 299 -4.44 -6.49 -0.12
C PRO A 299 -3.07 -5.93 -0.46
N SER A 300 -2.21 -5.71 0.54
CA SER A 300 -0.89 -5.14 0.38
C SER A 300 0.18 -6.09 0.92
N GLY A 301 1.00 -5.70 1.90
CA GLY A 301 2.08 -6.55 2.39
C GLY A 301 1.64 -7.94 2.82
N LEU A 302 2.51 -8.91 2.62
CA LEU A 302 2.30 -10.33 2.93
C LEU A 302 3.35 -10.86 3.91
N ALA A 303 2.91 -11.74 4.80
CA ALA A 303 3.76 -12.60 5.61
C ALA A 303 3.27 -14.06 5.54
N TYR A 304 4.11 -15.01 5.87
CA TYR A 304 3.76 -16.43 5.87
C TYR A 304 4.22 -17.11 7.16
N HIS A 305 3.36 -17.94 7.73
CA HIS A 305 3.69 -18.77 8.87
C HIS A 305 2.84 -20.06 8.88
N ASP A 306 3.47 -21.20 9.00
CA ASP A 306 2.86 -22.54 9.16
C ASP A 306 1.65 -22.85 8.28
N GLY A 307 1.82 -22.70 6.96
CA GLY A 307 0.76 -23.01 5.99
C GLY A 307 -0.27 -21.91 5.78
N LYS A 308 -0.06 -20.74 6.38
CA LYS A 308 -0.98 -19.60 6.30
C LYS A 308 -0.28 -18.38 5.74
N ILE A 309 -0.97 -17.67 4.86
CA ILE A 309 -0.57 -16.36 4.38
C ILE A 309 -1.33 -15.32 5.19
N TYR A 310 -0.63 -14.32 5.70
CA TYR A 310 -1.21 -13.14 6.35
C TYR A 310 -1.06 -11.95 5.42
N SER A 311 -2.17 -11.26 5.14
CA SER A 311 -2.18 -10.10 4.28
C SER A 311 -2.69 -8.86 5.01
N ALA A 312 -1.97 -7.78 4.89
CA ALA A 312 -2.49 -6.47 5.19
C ALA A 312 -3.60 -6.11 4.21
N ALA A 313 -4.73 -5.58 4.69
CA ALA A 313 -5.87 -5.20 3.88
C ALA A 313 -6.25 -3.75 4.14
N LEU A 314 -6.13 -2.91 3.10
CA LEU A 314 -6.38 -1.48 3.20
C LEU A 314 -7.86 -1.14 3.22
N ARG A 315 -8.65 -1.66 2.27
CA ARG A 315 -10.10 -1.47 2.24
C ARG A 315 -10.83 -2.49 3.11
N GLY A 316 -10.23 -3.66 3.30
CA GLY A 316 -10.71 -4.66 4.24
C GLY A 316 -10.57 -4.27 5.70
N GLU A 317 -9.74 -3.23 6.01
CA GLU A 317 -9.44 -2.72 7.36
C GLU A 317 -9.11 -3.84 8.35
N ALA A 318 -8.23 -4.74 7.93
CA ALA A 318 -7.92 -5.96 8.67
C ALA A 318 -6.53 -6.51 8.34
N VAL A 319 -6.04 -7.42 9.17
CA VAL A 319 -5.13 -8.47 8.72
C VAL A 319 -5.96 -9.70 8.38
N LEU A 320 -5.81 -10.20 7.16
CA LEU A 320 -6.46 -11.40 6.67
C LEU A 320 -5.53 -12.61 6.81
N GLU A 321 -6.05 -13.73 7.25
CA GLU A 321 -5.39 -15.03 7.27
C GLU A 321 -5.99 -15.91 6.16
N PHE A 322 -5.14 -16.43 5.27
CA PHE A 322 -5.48 -17.37 4.21
C PHE A 322 -4.88 -18.73 4.54
N ASP A 323 -5.72 -19.72 4.84
CA ASP A 323 -5.29 -21.09 5.08
C ASP A 323 -5.16 -21.81 3.73
N THR A 324 -3.92 -22.00 3.27
CA THR A 324 -3.63 -22.59 1.96
C THR A 324 -3.92 -24.10 1.88
N LYS A 325 -4.18 -24.76 3.02
CA LYS A 325 -4.52 -26.19 3.08
C LYS A 325 -6.02 -26.44 3.06
N ASN A 326 -6.80 -25.52 3.66
CA ASN A 326 -8.24 -25.69 3.87
C ASN A 326 -9.08 -24.73 3.04
N ASP A 327 -8.46 -23.92 2.22
CA ASP A 327 -9.13 -22.92 1.34
C ASP A 327 -10.07 -21.99 2.11
N LYS A 328 -9.55 -21.41 3.21
CA LYS A 328 -10.31 -20.52 4.10
C LYS A 328 -9.66 -19.16 4.23
N VAL A 329 -10.50 -18.14 4.29
CA VAL A 329 -10.10 -16.76 4.58
C VAL A 329 -10.83 -16.28 5.82
N LYS A 330 -10.12 -15.57 6.72
CA LYS A 330 -10.73 -14.90 7.88
C LYS A 330 -10.00 -13.62 8.23
N LYS A 331 -10.70 -12.67 8.85
CA LYS A 331 -10.09 -11.50 9.49
C LYS A 331 -9.55 -11.92 10.86
N VAL A 332 -8.27 -11.70 11.12
CA VAL A 332 -7.61 -12.05 12.39
C VAL A 332 -7.25 -10.85 13.24
N ILE A 333 -7.18 -9.67 12.64
CA ILE A 333 -7.01 -8.37 13.31
C ILE A 333 -7.98 -7.41 12.64
N THR A 334 -8.74 -6.66 13.45
CA THR A 334 -9.70 -5.61 13.04
C THR A 334 -9.53 -4.39 13.94
N ASP A 335 -10.33 -3.35 13.72
CA ASP A 335 -10.45 -2.16 14.57
C ASP A 335 -9.19 -1.27 14.63
N HIS A 336 -8.28 -1.45 13.66
CA HIS A 336 -7.08 -0.61 13.48
C HIS A 336 -7.10 0.19 12.17
N GLY A 337 -8.26 0.19 11.48
CA GLY A 337 -8.44 0.84 10.18
C GLY A 337 -7.62 0.18 9.08
N ARG A 338 -7.11 0.96 8.17
CA ARG A 338 -6.35 0.52 6.99
C ARG A 338 -5.00 -0.05 7.41
N ILE A 339 -4.68 -1.27 6.97
CA ILE A 339 -3.41 -1.94 7.24
C ILE A 339 -2.60 -2.00 5.95
N ARG A 340 -1.33 -1.56 6.00
CA ARG A 340 -0.46 -1.46 4.81
C ARG A 340 0.53 -2.60 4.67
N ASP A 341 1.17 -3.01 5.75
CA ASP A 341 2.18 -4.05 5.68
C ASP A 341 2.14 -4.94 6.92
N VAL A 342 2.56 -6.18 6.73
CA VAL A 342 2.69 -7.18 7.79
C VAL A 342 4.04 -7.88 7.71
N MET A 343 4.58 -8.22 8.85
CA MET A 343 5.82 -8.99 8.97
C MET A 343 5.68 -10.00 10.10
N ILE A 344 6.25 -11.18 9.95
CA ILE A 344 6.34 -12.18 11.04
C ILE A 344 7.80 -12.47 11.32
N GLU A 345 8.16 -12.44 12.61
CA GLU A 345 9.43 -12.92 13.12
C GLU A 345 9.19 -13.87 14.30
N GLY A 346 9.64 -15.11 14.18
CA GLY A 346 9.32 -16.16 15.15
C GLY A 346 7.81 -16.33 15.29
N GLU A 347 7.30 -16.19 16.52
CA GLU A 347 5.88 -16.31 16.86
C GLU A 347 5.18 -14.92 17.00
N THR A 348 5.77 -13.86 16.47
CA THR A 348 5.22 -12.50 16.57
C THR A 348 4.89 -11.95 15.20
N LEU A 349 3.66 -11.46 15.05
CA LEU A 349 3.21 -10.67 13.89
C LEU A 349 3.34 -9.20 14.23
N TYR A 350 3.95 -8.46 13.30
CA TYR A 350 4.03 -7.00 13.28
C TYR A 350 3.18 -6.47 12.11
N PHE A 351 2.54 -5.32 12.30
CA PHE A 351 1.81 -4.67 11.23
C PHE A 351 1.81 -3.14 11.40
N ILE A 352 1.65 -2.42 10.28
CA ILE A 352 1.51 -0.96 10.28
C ILE A 352 0.14 -0.56 9.77
N SER A 353 -0.49 0.39 10.48
CA SER A 353 -1.67 1.08 9.98
C SER A 353 -1.29 2.08 8.88
N ASN A 354 -2.29 2.53 8.12
CA ASN A 354 -2.11 3.50 7.03
C ASN A 354 -3.37 4.38 6.90
N ASN A 355 -3.82 4.92 8.03
CA ASN A 355 -5.05 5.72 8.11
C ASN A 355 -4.84 7.15 7.61
N SER A 356 -3.58 7.62 7.61
CA SER A 356 -3.20 8.97 7.17
C SER A 356 -2.95 9.09 5.66
N ASP A 357 -3.24 8.04 4.85
CA ASP A 357 -3.00 8.00 3.40
C ASP A 357 -3.97 8.85 2.56
N GLY A 358 -4.88 9.60 3.19
CA GLY A 358 -5.90 10.42 2.56
C GLY A 358 -7.19 9.66 2.21
N ARG A 359 -7.25 8.34 2.47
CA ARG A 359 -8.42 7.46 2.25
C ARG A 359 -8.93 6.80 3.52
N GLY A 360 -8.18 6.95 4.62
CA GLY A 360 -8.54 6.45 5.95
C GLY A 360 -9.13 7.53 6.84
N ASN A 361 -9.44 7.14 8.08
CA ASN A 361 -9.92 8.04 9.13
C ASN A 361 -8.89 8.00 10.27
N PRO A 362 -7.83 8.82 10.21
CA PRO A 362 -6.77 8.78 11.21
C PRO A 362 -7.28 9.24 12.57
N SER A 363 -6.90 8.52 13.62
CA SER A 363 -7.01 8.92 15.01
C SER A 363 -5.80 9.76 15.45
N ASP A 364 -5.85 10.30 16.67
CA ASP A 364 -4.68 10.96 17.26
C ASP A 364 -3.49 10.00 17.29
N ASN A 365 -2.32 10.48 16.85
CA ASN A 365 -1.07 9.72 16.75
C ASN A 365 -1.09 8.52 15.78
N ASP A 366 -2.02 8.44 14.81
CA ASP A 366 -1.86 7.54 13.67
C ASP A 366 -0.73 8.06 12.75
N ASP A 367 -0.03 7.21 11.97
CA ASP A 367 -0.15 5.77 11.91
C ASP A 367 0.77 5.09 12.94
N LYS A 368 0.64 3.77 13.14
CA LYS A 368 1.34 3.03 14.19
C LYS A 368 1.92 1.72 13.70
N LEU A 369 3.03 1.32 14.32
CA LEU A 369 3.56 -0.04 14.26
C LEU A 369 3.05 -0.80 15.50
N TYR A 370 2.42 -1.92 15.24
CA TYR A 370 1.91 -2.84 16.26
C TYR A 370 2.63 -4.18 16.24
N LYS A 371 2.57 -4.91 17.35
CA LYS A 371 2.97 -6.30 17.45
C LYS A 371 1.95 -7.11 18.23
N ILE A 372 1.81 -8.39 17.87
CA ILE A 372 0.94 -9.35 18.55
C ILE A 372 1.52 -10.75 18.43
N PRO A 373 1.53 -11.58 19.50
CA PRO A 373 1.84 -13.00 19.39
C PRO A 373 0.83 -13.73 18.49
N LEU A 374 1.29 -14.60 17.59
CA LEU A 374 0.45 -15.36 16.66
C LEU A 374 -0.64 -16.18 17.35
N ASN A 375 -0.34 -16.73 18.55
CA ASN A 375 -1.31 -17.48 19.33
C ASN A 375 -2.42 -16.64 19.97
N GLN A 376 -2.37 -15.32 19.85
CA GLN A 376 -3.40 -14.38 20.31
C GLN A 376 -4.30 -13.88 19.16
N LEU A 377 -4.01 -14.25 17.91
CA LEU A 377 -4.87 -13.95 16.76
C LEU A 377 -6.22 -14.67 16.91
N LYS A 378 -7.33 -13.99 16.61
CA LYS A 378 -8.71 -14.49 16.80
C LYS A 378 -9.26 -15.20 15.55
#